data_94d251a94ca4a227cdf0ead04b683497
#
_entry.id   94d251a94ca4a227cdf0ead04b683497
#
_cell.length_a   1.000
_cell.length_b   1.000
_cell.length_c   1.000
_cell.angle_alpha   90.00
_cell.angle_beta   90.00
_cell.angle_gamma   90.00
#
_symmetry.space_group_name_H-M   'P 1'
#
loop_
_entity.id
_entity.type
_entity.pdbx_description
1 polymer ?
#
loop_
_entity_poly.entity_id
_entity_poly.type
_entity_poly.pdbx_seq_one_letter_code
_entity_poly.pdbx_strand_id
1 'polypeptide(L)'
;MDISAQNEEAFHWACNLGHLEMAQWLFQISKERGHYINISAINDWVFRVVCGNGHLHVAQWLLQIKPDINISAQNEQAFRTACFYDYLAVAQWLFQVSKERGKTINISAEDEYAFRWSCINGHLAVAQWLQSLKPYLYVINYDENGEYQNCYIRCKKEANWEKRKYLLYIASDCKEDNLLYRLPCDVAKIMIGYV
;
A
#
# COMPACT_ATOMS: atom_id res chain seq x y z
N MET A 1 -39.43 -5.48 -12.20
CA MET A 1 -38.19 -4.81 -11.77
C MET A 1 -37.54 -5.69 -10.71
N ASP A 2 -36.31 -6.08 -10.91
CA ASP A 2 -35.59 -6.90 -9.92
C ASP A 2 -35.08 -5.98 -8.80
N ILE A 3 -35.77 -5.98 -7.67
CA ILE A 3 -35.46 -5.17 -6.49
C ILE A 3 -34.10 -5.56 -5.90
N SER A 4 -33.64 -6.80 -6.14
CA SER A 4 -32.32 -7.25 -5.65
C SER A 4 -31.19 -6.57 -6.38
N ALA A 5 -31.25 -6.48 -7.69
CA ALA A 5 -30.26 -5.79 -8.51
C ALA A 5 -30.18 -4.29 -8.18
N GLN A 6 -31.32 -3.62 -7.94
CA GLN A 6 -31.36 -2.21 -7.56
C GLN A 6 -30.77 -1.96 -6.17
N ASN A 7 -31.01 -2.85 -5.21
CA ASN A 7 -30.41 -2.74 -3.88
C ASN A 7 -28.89 -2.97 -3.92
N GLU A 8 -28.42 -3.87 -4.75
CA GLU A 8 -26.99 -4.12 -4.94
C GLU A 8 -26.30 -2.92 -5.59
N GLU A 9 -26.91 -2.31 -6.61
CA GLU A 9 -26.42 -1.08 -7.23
C GLU A 9 -26.39 0.09 -6.23
N ALA A 10 -27.46 0.30 -5.48
CA ALA A 10 -27.54 1.32 -4.44
C ALA A 10 -26.47 1.12 -3.35
N PHE A 11 -26.22 -0.13 -2.95
CA PHE A 11 -25.16 -0.48 -2.03
C PHE A 11 -23.78 -0.12 -2.58
N HIS A 12 -23.52 -0.46 -3.83
CA HIS A 12 -22.27 -0.12 -4.50
C HIS A 12 -22.05 1.40 -4.56
N TRP A 13 -23.06 2.16 -4.88
CA TRP A 13 -23.01 3.63 -4.90
C TRP A 13 -22.77 4.21 -3.49
N ALA A 14 -23.47 3.70 -2.48
CA ALA A 14 -23.26 4.13 -1.10
C ALA A 14 -21.80 3.89 -0.64
N CYS A 15 -21.25 2.72 -0.96
CA CYS A 15 -19.84 2.40 -0.69
C CYS A 15 -18.88 3.32 -1.45
N ASN A 16 -19.12 3.51 -2.76
CA ASN A 16 -18.28 4.32 -3.64
C ASN A 16 -18.21 5.80 -3.21
N LEU A 17 -19.31 6.32 -2.67
CA LEU A 17 -19.41 7.69 -2.18
C LEU A 17 -19.01 7.85 -0.70
N GLY A 18 -18.62 6.76 -0.03
CA GLY A 18 -18.19 6.80 1.37
C GLY A 18 -19.32 6.90 2.39
N HIS A 19 -20.57 6.67 1.99
CA HIS A 19 -21.74 6.75 2.86
C HIS A 19 -21.90 5.48 3.70
N LEU A 20 -21.08 5.36 4.75
CA LEU A 20 -21.00 4.15 5.58
C LEU A 20 -22.36 3.74 6.15
N GLU A 21 -23.09 4.67 6.75
CA GLU A 21 -24.40 4.40 7.38
C GLU A 21 -25.42 3.88 6.36
N MET A 22 -25.43 4.47 5.16
CA MET A 22 -26.32 4.05 4.07
C MET A 22 -25.93 2.65 3.57
N ALA A 23 -24.64 2.38 3.41
CA ALA A 23 -24.16 1.07 3.01
C ALA A 23 -24.52 0.00 4.05
N GLN A 24 -24.35 0.29 5.32
CA GLN A 24 -24.74 -0.60 6.43
C GLN A 24 -26.24 -0.87 6.43
N TRP A 25 -27.05 0.15 6.28
CA TRP A 25 -28.50 0.03 6.23
C TRP A 25 -28.96 -0.83 5.05
N LEU A 26 -28.43 -0.56 3.84
CA LEU A 26 -28.75 -1.34 2.64
C LEU A 26 -28.34 -2.81 2.77
N PHE A 27 -27.18 -3.06 3.34
CA PHE A 27 -26.69 -4.42 3.62
C PHE A 27 -27.60 -5.17 4.59
N GLN A 28 -28.02 -4.50 5.67
CA GLN A 28 -28.91 -5.08 6.66
C GLN A 28 -30.29 -5.40 6.06
N ILE A 29 -30.90 -4.47 5.33
CA ILE A 29 -32.22 -4.71 4.70
C ILE A 29 -32.15 -5.83 3.65
N SER A 30 -31.08 -5.88 2.85
CA SER A 30 -30.88 -6.98 1.91
C SER A 30 -30.87 -8.33 2.63
N LYS A 31 -30.14 -8.42 3.74
CA LYS A 31 -30.04 -9.63 4.56
C LYS A 31 -31.43 -10.04 5.14
N GLU A 32 -32.17 -9.09 5.68
CA GLU A 32 -33.51 -9.31 6.25
C GLU A 32 -34.52 -9.80 5.20
N ARG A 33 -34.35 -9.37 3.96
CA ARG A 33 -35.20 -9.78 2.81
C ARG A 33 -34.71 -11.06 2.13
N GLY A 34 -33.67 -11.71 2.66
CA GLY A 34 -33.10 -12.93 2.07
C GLY A 34 -32.33 -12.69 0.77
N HIS A 35 -31.95 -11.44 0.48
CA HIS A 35 -31.10 -11.08 -0.65
C HIS A 35 -29.65 -10.90 -0.20
N TYR A 36 -28.73 -11.58 -0.84
CA TYR A 36 -27.30 -11.50 -0.50
C TYR A 36 -26.57 -10.60 -1.49
N ILE A 37 -26.05 -9.49 -0.99
CA ILE A 37 -25.17 -8.61 -1.77
C ILE A 37 -23.83 -9.32 -1.96
N ASN A 38 -23.39 -9.46 -3.21
CA ASN A 38 -22.10 -10.05 -3.52
C ASN A 38 -20.98 -9.01 -3.44
N ILE A 39 -20.42 -8.83 -2.25
CA ILE A 39 -19.32 -7.86 -1.98
C ILE A 39 -18.07 -8.17 -2.80
N SER A 40 -17.82 -9.47 -3.10
CA SER A 40 -16.62 -9.92 -3.84
C SER A 40 -16.83 -9.96 -5.36
N ALA A 41 -17.95 -9.42 -5.86
CA ALA A 41 -18.19 -9.37 -7.31
C ALA A 41 -17.03 -8.68 -8.04
N ILE A 42 -16.69 -9.18 -9.22
CA ILE A 42 -15.67 -8.60 -10.11
C ILE A 42 -14.32 -8.38 -9.40
N ASN A 43 -13.80 -9.43 -8.76
CA ASN A 43 -12.51 -9.41 -8.05
C ASN A 43 -12.46 -8.32 -6.97
N ASP A 44 -13.44 -8.32 -6.08
CA ASP A 44 -13.54 -7.37 -4.97
C ASP A 44 -13.57 -5.90 -5.44
N TRP A 45 -14.28 -5.64 -6.56
CA TRP A 45 -14.32 -4.32 -7.19
C TRP A 45 -14.76 -3.21 -6.22
N VAL A 46 -15.82 -3.44 -5.43
CA VAL A 46 -16.32 -2.46 -4.45
C VAL A 46 -15.22 -2.06 -3.47
N PHE A 47 -14.51 -3.03 -2.92
CA PHE A 47 -13.41 -2.77 -1.99
C PHE A 47 -12.29 -1.94 -2.64
N ARG A 48 -11.89 -2.30 -3.87
CA ARG A 48 -10.85 -1.58 -4.60
C ARG A 48 -11.22 -0.13 -4.87
N VAL A 49 -12.47 0.14 -5.28
CA VAL A 49 -12.97 1.50 -5.54
C VAL A 49 -13.07 2.30 -4.25
N VAL A 50 -13.59 1.73 -3.18
CA VAL A 50 -13.66 2.35 -1.85
C VAL A 50 -12.28 2.79 -1.35
N CYS A 51 -11.28 1.93 -1.48
CA CYS A 51 -9.89 2.28 -1.16
C CYS A 51 -9.33 3.37 -2.08
N GLY A 52 -9.61 3.28 -3.38
CA GLY A 52 -9.19 4.26 -4.38
C GLY A 52 -9.84 5.63 -4.23
N ASN A 53 -10.96 5.74 -3.53
CA ASN A 53 -11.66 6.98 -3.21
C ASN A 53 -11.38 7.49 -1.78
N GLY A 54 -10.50 6.81 -1.04
CA GLY A 54 -10.08 7.26 0.29
C GLY A 54 -11.04 6.97 1.43
N HIS A 55 -12.07 6.15 1.21
CA HIS A 55 -13.11 5.88 2.19
C HIS A 55 -12.69 4.78 3.20
N LEU A 56 -11.70 5.10 4.04
CA LEU A 56 -11.09 4.16 4.99
C LEU A 56 -12.11 3.44 5.87
N HIS A 57 -13.09 4.16 6.43
CA HIS A 57 -14.10 3.57 7.33
C HIS A 57 -14.99 2.54 6.62
N VAL A 58 -15.36 2.81 5.36
CA VAL A 58 -16.12 1.86 4.55
C VAL A 58 -15.27 0.64 4.22
N ALA A 59 -13.98 0.85 3.85
CA ALA A 59 -13.06 -0.25 3.57
C ALA A 59 -12.85 -1.16 4.79
N GLN A 60 -12.69 -0.57 5.97
CA GLN A 60 -12.57 -1.29 7.24
C GLN A 60 -13.83 -2.11 7.54
N TRP A 61 -15.01 -1.50 7.39
CA TRP A 61 -16.27 -2.18 7.60
C TRP A 61 -16.48 -3.33 6.58
N LEU A 62 -16.19 -3.12 5.30
CA LEU A 62 -16.27 -4.18 4.29
C LEU A 62 -15.40 -5.39 4.67
N LEU A 63 -14.20 -5.12 5.19
CA LEU A 63 -13.28 -6.17 5.62
C LEU A 63 -13.75 -6.91 6.89
N GLN A 64 -14.52 -6.24 7.76
CA GLN A 64 -15.14 -6.86 8.94
C GLN A 64 -16.26 -7.83 8.54
N ILE A 65 -17.13 -7.44 7.59
CA ILE A 65 -18.25 -8.29 7.16
C ILE A 65 -17.83 -9.37 6.17
N LYS A 66 -16.71 -9.18 5.46
CA LYS A 66 -16.13 -10.09 4.48
C LYS A 66 -14.60 -10.19 4.66
N PRO A 67 -14.12 -10.98 5.66
CA PRO A 67 -12.69 -11.06 5.97
C PRO A 67 -11.81 -11.67 4.88
N ASP A 68 -12.37 -12.41 3.94
CA ASP A 68 -11.67 -13.09 2.84
C ASP A 68 -11.51 -12.23 1.57
N ILE A 69 -11.87 -10.92 1.61
CA ILE A 69 -11.59 -9.99 0.52
C ILE A 69 -10.10 -10.06 0.14
N ASN A 70 -9.83 -10.19 -1.15
CA ASN A 70 -8.47 -10.16 -1.67
C ASN A 70 -7.98 -8.71 -1.80
N ILE A 71 -7.29 -8.22 -0.78
CA ILE A 71 -6.75 -6.85 -0.75
C ILE A 71 -5.71 -6.58 -1.84
N SER A 72 -5.08 -7.65 -2.39
CA SER A 72 -4.07 -7.60 -3.46
C SER A 72 -4.66 -7.84 -4.85
N ALA A 73 -5.99 -7.83 -4.98
CA ALA A 73 -6.65 -8.06 -6.27
C ALA A 73 -6.17 -7.06 -7.34
N GLN A 74 -6.07 -7.52 -8.60
CA GLN A 74 -5.67 -6.70 -9.74
C GLN A 74 -4.30 -6.00 -9.54
N ASN A 75 -3.28 -6.78 -9.16
CA ASN A 75 -1.92 -6.30 -8.95
C ASN A 75 -1.85 -5.13 -7.96
N GLU A 76 -2.41 -5.32 -6.77
CA GLU A 76 -2.42 -4.32 -5.71
C GLU A 76 -3.20 -3.03 -6.07
N GLN A 77 -4.25 -3.12 -6.87
CA GLN A 77 -4.95 -1.94 -7.37
C GLN A 77 -5.44 -1.03 -6.24
N ALA A 78 -6.04 -1.59 -5.17
CA ALA A 78 -6.51 -0.80 -4.02
C ALA A 78 -5.37 0.07 -3.44
N PHE A 79 -4.20 -0.52 -3.24
CA PHE A 79 -3.01 0.17 -2.73
C PHE A 79 -2.47 1.21 -3.70
N ARG A 80 -2.33 0.82 -4.98
CA ARG A 80 -1.79 1.71 -6.02
C ARG A 80 -2.67 2.95 -6.24
N THR A 81 -3.99 2.78 -6.27
CA THR A 81 -4.94 3.89 -6.44
C THR A 81 -5.00 4.78 -5.20
N ALA A 82 -4.93 4.22 -3.99
CA ALA A 82 -4.82 5.01 -2.76
C ALA A 82 -3.57 5.91 -2.77
N CYS A 83 -2.42 5.39 -3.21
CA CYS A 83 -1.19 6.18 -3.37
C CYS A 83 -1.31 7.24 -4.48
N PHE A 84 -1.97 6.90 -5.60
CA PHE A 84 -2.16 7.82 -6.73
C PHE A 84 -3.00 9.05 -6.37
N TYR A 85 -4.01 8.89 -5.50
CA TYR A 85 -4.94 9.94 -5.09
C TYR A 85 -4.63 10.55 -3.72
N ASP A 86 -3.43 10.36 -3.18
CA ASP A 86 -2.96 10.92 -1.90
C ASP A 86 -3.69 10.39 -0.65
N TYR A 87 -4.29 9.23 -0.72
CA TYR A 87 -4.95 8.62 0.44
C TYR A 87 -3.98 7.83 1.31
N LEU A 88 -3.02 8.55 1.91
CA LEU A 88 -1.95 7.98 2.74
C LEU A 88 -2.48 7.04 3.84
N ALA A 89 -3.53 7.46 4.54
CA ALA A 89 -4.11 6.66 5.62
C ALA A 89 -4.65 5.30 5.13
N VAL A 90 -5.28 5.28 3.94
CA VAL A 90 -5.76 4.04 3.31
C VAL A 90 -4.59 3.16 2.89
N ALA A 91 -3.55 3.74 2.27
CA ALA A 91 -2.37 3.01 1.83
C ALA A 91 -1.62 2.38 3.01
N GLN A 92 -1.44 3.13 4.10
CA GLN A 92 -0.82 2.64 5.34
C GLN A 92 -1.63 1.52 5.98
N TRP A 93 -2.95 1.70 6.07
CA TRP A 93 -3.84 0.69 6.61
C TRP A 93 -3.82 -0.61 5.78
N LEU A 94 -3.91 -0.54 4.44
CA LEU A 94 -3.80 -1.70 3.56
C LEU A 94 -2.48 -2.45 3.76
N PHE A 95 -1.38 -1.70 3.85
CA PHE A 95 -0.05 -2.27 4.11
C PHE A 95 0.02 -2.98 5.47
N GLN A 96 -0.57 -2.40 6.52
CA GLN A 96 -0.62 -2.99 7.84
C GLN A 96 -1.47 -4.28 7.85
N VAL A 97 -2.68 -4.23 7.29
CA VAL A 97 -3.58 -5.40 7.18
C VAL A 97 -2.92 -6.54 6.40
N SER A 98 -2.17 -6.20 5.34
CA SER A 98 -1.46 -7.21 4.56
C SER A 98 -0.43 -7.97 5.40
N LYS A 99 0.32 -7.26 6.24
CA LYS A 99 1.28 -7.86 7.18
C LYS A 99 0.59 -8.77 8.20
N GLU A 100 -0.50 -8.31 8.78
CA GLU A 100 -1.30 -9.08 9.76
C GLU A 100 -1.84 -10.38 9.16
N ARG A 101 -2.13 -10.39 7.87
CA ARG A 101 -2.57 -11.56 7.11
C ARG A 101 -1.41 -12.46 6.62
N GLY A 102 -0.17 -12.13 6.95
CA GLY A 102 1.01 -12.86 6.49
C GLY A 102 1.29 -12.74 4.99
N LYS A 103 0.69 -11.75 4.33
CA LYS A 103 0.90 -11.42 2.91
C LYS A 103 1.42 -9.99 2.83
N THR A 104 2.58 -9.79 2.21
CA THR A 104 3.12 -8.44 2.03
C THR A 104 2.65 -7.85 0.71
N ILE A 105 2.06 -6.66 0.73
CA ILE A 105 1.75 -5.89 -0.49
C ILE A 105 3.01 -5.74 -1.33
N ASN A 106 2.90 -6.02 -2.63
CA ASN A 106 3.96 -5.73 -3.58
C ASN A 106 3.97 -4.23 -3.90
N ILE A 107 4.76 -3.47 -3.15
CA ILE A 107 4.92 -2.01 -3.33
C ILE A 107 5.40 -1.67 -4.74
N SER A 108 6.15 -2.59 -5.39
CA SER A 108 6.69 -2.45 -6.75
C SER A 108 5.71 -2.84 -7.86
N ALA A 109 4.46 -3.16 -7.53
CA ALA A 109 3.47 -3.57 -8.53
C ALA A 109 3.35 -2.53 -9.65
N GLU A 110 3.18 -3.03 -10.88
CA GLU A 110 3.04 -2.19 -12.09
C GLU A 110 4.20 -1.18 -12.25
N ASP A 111 5.43 -1.70 -12.19
CA ASP A 111 6.65 -0.93 -12.40
C ASP A 111 6.75 0.29 -11.48
N GLU A 112 6.68 0.03 -10.17
CA GLU A 112 6.78 1.04 -9.10
C GLU A 112 5.68 2.13 -9.21
N TYR A 113 4.49 1.76 -9.71
CA TYR A 113 3.39 2.66 -9.98
C TYR A 113 3.08 3.59 -8.80
N ALA A 114 2.98 3.05 -7.58
CA ALA A 114 2.63 3.80 -6.38
C ALA A 114 3.60 4.95 -6.14
N PHE A 115 4.92 4.69 -6.17
CA PHE A 115 5.94 5.71 -5.94
C PHE A 115 6.03 6.72 -7.09
N ARG A 116 6.07 6.23 -8.33
CA ARG A 116 6.16 7.10 -9.51
C ARG A 116 5.04 8.13 -9.56
N TRP A 117 3.81 7.69 -9.42
CA TRP A 117 2.65 8.59 -9.52
C TRP A 117 2.47 9.47 -8.29
N SER A 118 2.85 9.03 -7.09
CA SER A 118 2.90 9.91 -5.94
C SER A 118 3.85 11.09 -6.17
N CYS A 119 5.01 10.82 -6.76
CA CYS A 119 5.97 11.87 -7.12
C CYS A 119 5.45 12.80 -8.21
N ILE A 120 4.93 12.25 -9.32
CA ILE A 120 4.43 13.04 -10.46
C ILE A 120 3.30 13.96 -10.03
N ASN A 121 2.41 13.48 -9.15
CA ASN A 121 1.26 14.24 -8.66
C ASN A 121 1.60 15.16 -7.46
N GLY A 122 2.85 15.16 -6.98
CA GLY A 122 3.25 15.99 -5.84
C GLY A 122 2.77 15.52 -4.47
N HIS A 123 2.36 14.25 -4.35
CA HIS A 123 1.90 13.63 -3.10
C HIS A 123 3.09 13.25 -2.21
N LEU A 124 3.80 14.27 -1.71
CA LEU A 124 5.08 14.10 -1.01
C LEU A 124 4.96 13.22 0.24
N ALA A 125 3.87 13.33 1.00
CA ALA A 125 3.67 12.50 2.19
C ALA A 125 3.61 11.00 1.87
N VAL A 126 2.92 10.62 0.80
CA VAL A 126 2.87 9.25 0.29
C VAL A 126 4.24 8.83 -0.23
N ALA A 127 4.91 9.67 -1.04
CA ALA A 127 6.22 9.38 -1.60
C ALA A 127 7.29 9.17 -0.51
N GLN A 128 7.33 10.03 0.51
CA GLN A 128 8.22 9.91 1.67
C GLN A 128 7.96 8.63 2.46
N TRP A 129 6.68 8.31 2.69
CA TRP A 129 6.33 7.06 3.36
C TRP A 129 6.76 5.84 2.54
N LEU A 130 6.53 5.81 1.23
CA LEU A 130 6.99 4.74 0.35
C LEU A 130 8.53 4.65 0.33
N GLN A 131 9.23 5.80 0.32
CA GLN A 131 10.69 5.86 0.46
C GLN A 131 11.15 5.22 1.77
N SER A 132 10.48 5.47 2.89
CA SER A 132 10.81 4.85 4.18
C SER A 132 10.70 3.32 4.16
N LEU A 133 9.84 2.76 3.31
CA LEU A 133 9.70 1.31 3.12
C LEU A 133 10.78 0.71 2.21
N LYS A 134 11.33 1.52 1.28
CA LYS A 134 12.38 1.12 0.33
C LYS A 134 13.46 2.20 0.17
N PRO A 135 14.20 2.56 1.22
CA PRO A 135 15.11 3.70 1.22
C PRO A 135 16.30 3.55 0.26
N TYR A 136 16.64 2.31 -0.11
CA TYR A 136 17.71 2.03 -1.07
C TYR A 136 17.26 2.11 -2.54
N LEU A 137 15.95 2.08 -2.80
CA LEU A 137 15.38 2.09 -4.15
C LEU A 137 14.83 3.46 -4.54
N TYR A 138 14.09 4.09 -3.64
CA TYR A 138 13.41 5.36 -3.87
C TYR A 138 14.24 6.53 -3.35
N VAL A 139 14.38 7.58 -4.15
CA VAL A 139 15.12 8.80 -3.80
C VAL A 139 14.22 10.00 -3.96
N ILE A 140 14.20 10.86 -2.94
CA ILE A 140 13.56 12.17 -2.97
C ILE A 140 14.65 13.19 -2.64
N ASN A 141 14.85 14.15 -3.52
CA ASN A 141 15.83 15.21 -3.35
C ASN A 141 15.14 16.51 -2.95
N TYR A 142 15.83 17.24 -2.08
CA TYR A 142 15.45 18.57 -1.60
C TYR A 142 16.58 19.54 -1.94
N ASP A 143 16.23 20.82 -2.09
CA ASP A 143 17.23 21.89 -2.26
C ASP A 143 17.88 22.30 -0.91
N GLU A 144 18.72 23.31 -0.96
CA GLU A 144 19.44 23.85 0.20
C GLU A 144 18.48 24.44 1.28
N ASN A 145 17.25 24.79 0.88
CA ASN A 145 16.22 25.34 1.75
C ASN A 145 15.29 24.25 2.31
N GLY A 146 15.47 23.00 1.88
CA GLY A 146 14.62 21.88 2.26
C GLY A 146 13.35 21.75 1.39
N GLU A 147 13.26 22.49 0.27
CA GLU A 147 12.14 22.39 -0.67
C GLU A 147 12.33 21.21 -1.63
N TYR A 148 11.21 20.54 -1.95
CA TYR A 148 11.23 19.39 -2.87
C TYR A 148 11.73 19.80 -4.26
N GLN A 149 12.71 19.07 -4.77
CA GLN A 149 13.24 19.24 -6.13
C GLN A 149 12.74 18.17 -7.09
N ASN A 150 13.03 16.93 -6.80
CA ASN A 150 12.68 15.80 -7.65
C ASN A 150 12.71 14.46 -6.88
N CYS A 151 12.18 13.42 -7.53
CA CYS A 151 12.33 12.05 -7.05
C CYS A 151 12.63 11.11 -8.22
N TYR A 152 13.31 10.02 -7.93
CA TYR A 152 13.60 8.98 -8.92
C TYR A 152 13.77 7.60 -8.28
N ILE A 153 13.75 6.58 -9.14
CA ILE A 153 13.96 5.19 -8.74
C ILE A 153 15.37 4.81 -9.19
N ARG A 154 16.19 4.33 -8.25
CA ARG A 154 17.54 3.84 -8.59
C ARG A 154 17.46 2.59 -9.46
N CYS A 155 18.44 2.42 -10.35
CA CYS A 155 18.55 1.17 -11.08
C CYS A 155 18.85 0.00 -10.11
N LYS A 156 18.53 -1.23 -10.51
CA LYS A 156 18.67 -2.41 -9.60
C LYS A 156 20.11 -2.59 -9.07
N LYS A 157 21.13 -2.24 -9.87
CA LYS A 157 22.54 -2.28 -9.43
C LYS A 157 22.83 -1.26 -8.33
N GLU A 158 22.40 -0.01 -8.52
CA GLU A 158 22.57 1.08 -7.55
C GLU A 158 21.76 0.82 -6.28
N ALA A 159 20.51 0.34 -6.43
CA ALA A 159 19.66 0.00 -5.30
C ALA A 159 20.28 -1.11 -4.42
N ASN A 160 20.88 -2.14 -5.05
CA ASN A 160 21.58 -3.20 -4.33
C ASN A 160 22.84 -2.68 -3.61
N TRP A 161 23.56 -1.76 -4.23
CA TRP A 161 24.72 -1.12 -3.62
C TRP A 161 24.34 -0.25 -2.42
N GLU A 162 23.33 0.58 -2.55
CA GLU A 162 22.85 1.44 -1.48
C GLU A 162 22.21 0.63 -0.33
N LYS A 163 21.51 -0.46 -0.64
CA LYS A 163 21.02 -1.41 0.37
C LYS A 163 22.16 -1.97 1.22
N ARG A 164 23.29 -2.34 0.58
CA ARG A 164 24.48 -2.82 1.27
C ARG A 164 25.10 -1.76 2.16
N LYS A 165 25.24 -0.53 1.67
CA LYS A 165 25.73 0.61 2.46
C LYS A 165 24.84 0.89 3.68
N TYR A 166 23.52 0.89 3.50
CA TYR A 166 22.55 1.11 4.56
C TYR A 166 22.62 0.04 5.65
N LEU A 167 22.73 -1.21 5.26
CA LEU A 167 22.91 -2.33 6.20
C LEU A 167 24.22 -2.20 6.98
N LEU A 168 25.29 -1.73 6.36
CA LEU A 168 26.56 -1.47 7.02
C LEU A 168 26.50 -0.28 7.98
N TYR A 169 25.81 0.80 7.61
CA TYR A 169 25.61 1.96 8.47
C TYR A 169 24.84 1.55 9.74
N ILE A 170 23.72 0.83 9.60
CA ILE A 170 23.00 0.30 10.77
C ILE A 170 23.90 -0.63 11.60
N ALA A 171 24.71 -1.46 10.95
CA ALA A 171 25.63 -2.36 11.61
C ALA A 171 26.73 -1.61 12.39
N SER A 172 27.18 -0.44 11.92
CA SER A 172 28.19 0.39 12.59
C SER A 172 27.64 1.16 13.78
N ASP A 173 26.34 1.47 13.76
CA ASP A 173 25.68 2.28 14.81
C ASP A 173 25.17 1.42 15.98
N CYS A 174 24.96 0.12 15.76
CA CYS A 174 24.56 -0.81 16.80
C CYS A 174 25.79 -1.33 17.58
N LYS A 175 26.09 -0.69 18.70
CA LYS A 175 27.11 -1.18 19.64
C LYS A 175 26.66 -2.51 20.25
N GLU A 176 27.51 -3.52 20.13
CA GLU A 176 27.62 -4.77 20.91
C GLU A 176 26.84 -6.02 20.50
N ASP A 177 25.68 -6.01 19.80
CA ASP A 177 24.93 -7.24 19.50
C ASP A 177 24.75 -7.55 18.01
N ASN A 178 25.56 -7.01 17.13
CA ASN A 178 25.33 -7.09 15.70
C ASN A 178 25.97 -8.34 15.05
N LEU A 179 25.12 -9.16 14.43
CA LEU A 179 25.54 -10.36 13.68
C LEU A 179 26.60 -10.12 12.60
N LEU A 180 26.70 -8.90 12.06
CA LEU A 180 27.70 -8.50 11.07
C LEU A 180 29.13 -8.36 11.66
N TYR A 181 29.26 -8.02 12.94
CA TYR A 181 30.55 -8.05 13.63
C TYR A 181 31.10 -9.45 13.90
N ARG A 182 30.23 -10.48 13.77
CA ARG A 182 30.62 -11.90 13.88
C ARG A 182 31.03 -12.51 12.56
N LEU A 183 30.85 -11.78 11.44
CA LEU A 183 31.28 -12.25 10.12
C LEU A 183 32.78 -11.93 9.95
N PRO A 184 33.59 -12.88 9.45
CA PRO A 184 34.95 -12.60 9.02
C PRO A 184 34.99 -11.38 8.08
N CYS A 185 36.02 -10.52 8.23
CA CYS A 185 36.16 -9.31 7.41
C CYS A 185 36.04 -9.58 5.90
N ASP A 186 36.44 -10.77 5.45
CA ASP A 186 36.38 -11.17 4.05
C ASP A 186 34.95 -11.41 3.59
N VAL A 187 34.09 -11.99 4.43
CA VAL A 187 32.66 -12.19 4.14
C VAL A 187 31.93 -10.85 4.12
N ALA A 188 32.26 -9.94 5.04
CA ALA A 188 31.74 -8.59 5.05
C ALA A 188 32.17 -7.83 3.77
N LYS A 189 33.43 -7.94 3.33
CA LYS A 189 33.93 -7.36 2.07
C LYS A 189 33.23 -7.95 0.84
N ILE A 190 32.98 -9.24 0.79
CA ILE A 190 32.25 -9.91 -0.29
C ILE A 190 30.78 -9.42 -0.32
N MET A 191 30.15 -9.27 0.83
CA MET A 191 28.79 -8.72 0.93
C MET A 191 28.70 -7.26 0.49
N ILE A 192 29.81 -6.50 0.62
CA ILE A 192 29.91 -5.09 0.21
C ILE A 192 30.32 -4.96 -1.27
N GLY A 193 30.77 -6.03 -1.90
CA GLY A 193 31.20 -6.02 -3.30
C GLY A 193 32.62 -5.43 -3.50
N TYR A 194 33.50 -5.53 -2.51
CA TYR A 194 34.91 -5.18 -2.58
C TYR A 194 35.79 -6.44 -2.91
N VAL A 195 35.39 -7.20 -3.91
CA VAL A 195 36.28 -8.12 -4.62
C VAL A 195 35.84 -8.13 -6.10
#